data_c3b4229b4c99f5aefc303b2f7b1d0f7c
#
_entry.id   c3b4229b4c99f5aefc303b2f7b1d0f7c
#
_cell.length_a   1.000
_cell.length_b   1.000
_cell.length_c   1.000
_cell.angle_alpha   90.00
_cell.angle_beta   90.00
_cell.angle_gamma   90.00
#
_symmetry.space_group_name_H-M   'P 1'
#
loop_
_entity.id
_entity.type
_entity.pdbx_description
1 polymer ?
#
loop_
_entity_poly.entity_id
_entity_poly.type
_entity_poly.pdbx_seq_one_letter_code
_entity_poly.pdbx_strand_id
1 'polypeptide(L)'
;GSMNDRMRNEMKTQTSAAWYKLNGNWGESQILQWKFKIPKGYRPSTSFCHIHQLKAQEGDNGAPVITISLRGNNDGTNRRVQVIHSLGSDHSAGTKSLGTFVDNVKIEEFEDEWVQVSEEVKYDHHGKYRLVITRIRDGKVLIDNTQNDIDTWRKGAINIRNKFGIYRSYGGSRGQITNNIKDETIDLADFVIYEKDTNPSPAAHD
;
A
#
# COMPACT_ATOMS: atom_id res chain seq x y z
N GLY A 1 16.51 14.14 11.75
CA GLY A 1 15.66 15.31 11.68
C GLY A 1 14.22 14.91 11.96
N SER A 2 13.53 15.63 12.83
CA SER A 2 12.10 15.42 13.09
C SER A 2 11.34 15.78 11.80
N MET A 3 10.58 14.83 11.27
CA MET A 3 9.68 15.10 10.14
C MET A 3 8.41 15.76 10.70
N ASN A 4 8.33 17.08 10.60
CA ASN A 4 7.21 17.86 11.14
C ASN A 4 6.02 18.00 10.18
N ASP A 5 6.10 17.37 8.99
CA ASP A 5 5.11 17.47 7.93
C ASP A 5 4.23 16.21 7.80
N ARG A 6 4.48 15.20 8.64
CA ARG A 6 3.80 13.91 8.55
C ARG A 6 3.79 13.15 9.87
N MET A 7 2.85 12.22 9.98
CA MET A 7 2.77 11.28 11.11
C MET A 7 2.73 9.84 10.61
N ARG A 8 3.24 8.92 11.43
CA ARG A 8 3.24 7.50 11.13
C ARG A 8 2.95 6.66 12.36
N ASN A 9 2.00 5.77 12.21
CA ASN A 9 1.73 4.67 13.13
C ASN A 9 1.48 3.41 12.30
N GLU A 10 2.54 2.65 12.01
CA GLU A 10 2.51 1.48 11.12
C GLU A 10 3.22 0.29 11.75
N MET A 11 2.63 -0.88 11.56
CA MET A 11 3.33 -2.16 11.66
C MET A 11 4.07 -2.44 10.35
N LYS A 12 5.17 -3.17 10.42
CA LYS A 12 5.90 -3.64 9.23
C LYS A 12 6.40 -5.05 9.44
N THR A 13 6.51 -5.81 8.35
CA THR A 13 7.15 -7.11 8.38
C THR A 13 8.65 -6.96 8.67
N GLN A 14 9.15 -7.86 9.50
CA GLN A 14 10.56 -7.88 9.92
C GLN A 14 11.44 -8.53 8.86
N THR A 15 12.75 -8.28 8.98
CA THR A 15 13.76 -8.73 8.02
C THR A 15 14.70 -9.79 8.56
N SER A 16 14.42 -10.32 9.74
CA SER A 16 15.21 -11.43 10.29
C SER A 16 14.99 -12.71 9.48
N ALA A 17 15.96 -13.62 9.51
CA ALA A 17 15.90 -14.88 8.78
C ALA A 17 14.62 -15.71 9.05
N ALA A 18 14.05 -15.60 10.26
CA ALA A 18 12.81 -16.28 10.62
C ALA A 18 11.56 -15.69 9.93
N TRP A 19 11.64 -14.45 9.45
CA TRP A 19 10.49 -13.71 8.92
C TRP A 19 10.64 -13.34 7.45
N TYR A 20 11.67 -13.85 6.75
CA TYR A 20 11.89 -13.51 5.35
C TYR A 20 10.70 -13.83 4.44
N LYS A 21 9.92 -14.86 4.76
CA LYS A 21 8.72 -15.27 4.04
C LYS A 21 7.57 -14.27 4.12
N LEU A 22 7.59 -13.36 5.09
CA LEU A 22 6.60 -12.30 5.21
C LEU A 22 6.91 -11.10 4.32
N ASN A 23 8.09 -11.06 3.72
CA ASN A 23 8.51 -10.05 2.75
C ASN A 23 8.42 -10.62 1.34
N GLY A 24 8.19 -9.75 0.37
CA GLY A 24 8.27 -10.14 -1.03
C GLY A 24 9.71 -10.24 -1.49
N ASN A 25 10.11 -11.39 -2.00
CA ASN A 25 11.45 -11.61 -2.53
C ASN A 25 11.42 -11.65 -4.06
N TRP A 26 12.55 -11.37 -4.68
CA TRP A 26 12.64 -11.38 -6.14
C TRP A 26 12.17 -12.69 -6.75
N GLY A 27 11.36 -12.60 -7.79
CA GLY A 27 10.85 -13.75 -8.53
C GLY A 27 9.71 -14.50 -7.85
N GLU A 28 9.36 -14.17 -6.62
CA GLU A 28 8.28 -14.84 -5.88
C GLU A 28 6.92 -14.21 -6.15
N SER A 29 5.89 -15.01 -5.96
CA SER A 29 4.50 -14.54 -5.86
C SER A 29 4.02 -14.69 -4.42
N GLN A 30 3.49 -13.62 -3.86
CA GLN A 30 3.02 -13.56 -2.49
C GLN A 30 1.53 -13.23 -2.47
N ILE A 31 0.80 -13.91 -1.57
CA ILE A 31 -0.58 -13.61 -1.24
C ILE A 31 -0.61 -12.91 0.12
N LEU A 32 -1.29 -11.78 0.17
CA LEU A 32 -1.55 -11.05 1.41
C LEU A 32 -3.07 -10.99 1.61
N GLN A 33 -3.51 -11.42 2.78
CA GLN A 33 -4.89 -11.27 3.21
C GLN A 33 -4.92 -10.58 4.55
N TRP A 34 -5.77 -9.58 4.68
CA TRP A 34 -5.91 -8.82 5.90
C TRP A 34 -7.25 -8.09 5.92
N LYS A 35 -7.66 -7.63 7.07
CA LYS A 35 -8.90 -6.88 7.25
C LYS A 35 -8.62 -5.52 7.81
N PHE A 36 -9.45 -4.55 7.44
CA PHE A 36 -9.46 -3.26 8.11
C PHE A 36 -10.86 -2.71 8.26
N LYS A 37 -10.99 -1.79 9.21
CA LYS A 37 -12.17 -0.95 9.40
C LYS A 37 -11.73 0.47 9.72
N ILE A 38 -12.41 1.44 9.14
CA ILE A 38 -12.23 2.87 9.41
C ILE A 38 -13.52 3.44 10.00
N PRO A 39 -13.43 4.41 10.92
CA PRO A 39 -14.61 5.02 11.52
C PRO A 39 -15.36 5.91 10.52
N LYS A 40 -16.63 6.09 10.77
CA LYS A 40 -17.47 7.05 10.04
C LYS A 40 -16.88 8.45 10.11
N GLY A 41 -16.88 9.14 8.97
CA GLY A 41 -16.35 10.49 8.88
C GLY A 41 -14.82 10.56 8.94
N TYR A 42 -14.13 9.48 8.60
CA TYR A 42 -12.65 9.48 8.52
C TYR A 42 -12.17 10.64 7.64
N ARG A 43 -11.19 11.39 8.13
CA ARG A 43 -10.60 12.55 7.44
C ARG A 43 -9.20 12.24 6.93
N PRO A 44 -9.06 11.79 5.67
CA PRO A 44 -7.73 11.60 5.07
C PRO A 44 -7.07 12.93 4.80
N SER A 45 -5.75 12.92 4.73
CA SER A 45 -4.96 14.06 4.25
C SER A 45 -5.26 14.36 2.79
N THR A 46 -5.09 15.60 2.40
CA THR A 46 -5.18 16.05 1.00
C THR A 46 -3.96 15.66 0.16
N SER A 47 -2.83 15.36 0.81
CA SER A 47 -1.61 14.92 0.15
C SER A 47 -1.54 13.39 0.13
N PHE A 48 -1.02 12.77 1.15
CA PHE A 48 -1.00 11.31 1.24
C PHE A 48 -1.53 10.82 2.60
N CYS A 49 -2.24 9.70 2.56
CA CYS A 49 -2.70 8.96 3.74
C CYS A 49 -2.68 7.47 3.40
N HIS A 50 -1.53 6.84 3.54
CA HIS A 50 -1.37 5.43 3.26
C HIS A 50 -1.88 4.59 4.43
N ILE A 51 -2.64 3.55 4.14
CA ILE A 51 -3.07 2.51 5.09
C ILE A 51 -2.34 1.19 4.87
N HIS A 52 -1.79 1.01 3.68
CA HIS A 52 -0.93 -0.11 3.32
C HIS A 52 0.14 0.34 2.33
N GLN A 53 1.35 -0.22 2.46
CA GLN A 53 2.46 0.05 1.55
C GLN A 53 3.25 -1.24 1.28
N LEU A 54 3.51 -1.50 0.01
CA LEU A 54 4.60 -2.37 -0.44
C LEU A 54 5.83 -1.48 -0.63
N LYS A 55 6.87 -1.68 0.17
CA LYS A 55 8.02 -0.77 0.17
C LYS A 55 9.34 -1.52 0.23
N ALA A 56 10.23 -1.19 -0.69
CA ALA A 56 11.58 -1.76 -0.72
C ALA A 56 12.31 -1.54 0.61
N GLN A 57 13.05 -2.56 1.01
CA GLN A 57 14.07 -2.48 2.03
C GLN A 57 15.41 -2.28 1.35
N GLU A 58 16.09 -1.19 1.69
CA GLU A 58 17.34 -0.74 1.06
C GLU A 58 17.20 -0.42 -0.43
N GLY A 59 18.31 -0.13 -1.09
CA GLY A 59 18.34 0.26 -2.47
C GLY A 59 17.49 1.50 -2.76
N ASP A 60 16.83 1.49 -3.88
CA ASP A 60 15.91 2.57 -4.30
C ASP A 60 14.58 2.51 -3.53
N ASN A 61 14.62 2.93 -2.30
CA ASN A 61 13.49 2.89 -1.36
C ASN A 61 12.82 4.26 -1.12
N GLY A 62 13.04 5.24 -1.96
CA GLY A 62 12.46 6.58 -1.82
C GLY A 62 10.93 6.56 -1.80
N ALA A 63 10.32 6.01 -2.84
CA ALA A 63 8.88 5.85 -2.93
C ALA A 63 8.44 4.40 -2.64
N PRO A 64 7.21 4.18 -2.11
CA PRO A 64 6.61 2.85 -2.09
C PRO A 64 6.40 2.30 -3.50
N VAL A 65 6.38 0.98 -3.65
CA VAL A 65 6.04 0.32 -4.92
C VAL A 65 4.56 0.46 -5.22
N ILE A 66 3.75 0.07 -4.24
CA ILE A 66 2.29 0.18 -4.28
C ILE A 66 1.81 0.70 -2.93
N THR A 67 0.78 1.53 -2.96
CA THR A 67 0.07 1.97 -1.76
C THR A 67 -1.42 1.81 -1.92
N ILE A 68 -2.09 1.40 -0.84
CA ILE A 68 -3.53 1.62 -0.65
C ILE A 68 -3.64 2.86 0.23
N SER A 69 -4.31 3.87 -0.27
CA SER A 69 -4.33 5.21 0.32
C SER A 69 -5.75 5.74 0.43
N LEU A 70 -5.97 6.58 1.43
CA LEU A 70 -7.20 7.35 1.56
C LEU A 70 -6.91 8.79 1.14
N ARG A 71 -7.81 9.40 0.41
CA ARG A 71 -7.67 10.77 -0.10
C ARG A 71 -8.95 11.55 0.10
N GLY A 72 -8.82 12.84 0.38
CA GLY A 72 -9.96 13.76 0.45
C GLY A 72 -9.52 15.19 0.18
N ASN A 73 -10.48 16.08 -0.01
CA ASN A 73 -10.26 17.51 -0.13
C ASN A 73 -10.10 18.17 1.26
N ASN A 74 -9.58 19.39 1.29
CA ASN A 74 -9.44 20.16 2.54
C ASN A 74 -10.76 20.41 3.27
N ASP A 75 -11.85 20.53 2.53
CA ASP A 75 -13.20 20.71 3.07
C ASP A 75 -13.85 19.40 3.56
N GLY A 76 -13.14 18.28 3.42
CA GLY A 76 -13.62 16.94 3.79
C GLY A 76 -14.53 16.31 2.75
N THR A 77 -14.66 16.91 1.56
CA THR A 77 -15.38 16.35 0.42
C THR A 77 -14.50 15.41 -0.40
N ASN A 78 -15.10 14.74 -1.38
CA ASN A 78 -14.42 13.88 -2.34
C ASN A 78 -13.49 12.85 -1.68
N ARG A 79 -13.96 12.24 -0.60
CA ARG A 79 -13.21 11.22 0.13
C ARG A 79 -13.27 9.89 -0.64
N ARG A 80 -12.11 9.30 -0.88
CA ARG A 80 -12.01 8.11 -1.72
C ARG A 80 -10.81 7.24 -1.38
N VAL A 81 -10.88 5.98 -1.76
CA VAL A 81 -9.76 5.05 -1.73
C VAL A 81 -9.00 5.16 -3.04
N GLN A 82 -7.69 5.27 -2.94
CA GLN A 82 -6.76 5.26 -4.07
C GLN A 82 -5.82 4.06 -3.97
N VAL A 83 -5.50 3.47 -5.11
CA VAL A 83 -4.38 2.53 -5.23
C VAL A 83 -3.39 3.12 -6.22
N ILE A 84 -2.14 3.24 -5.77
CA ILE A 84 -1.11 3.99 -6.48
C ILE A 84 0.10 3.09 -6.70
N HIS A 85 0.57 3.00 -7.93
CA HIS A 85 1.85 2.40 -8.29
C HIS A 85 2.85 3.50 -8.60
N SER A 86 4.05 3.39 -8.06
CA SER A 86 5.17 4.28 -8.37
C SER A 86 6.36 3.48 -8.86
N LEU A 87 7.10 4.02 -9.78
CA LEU A 87 8.41 3.50 -10.15
C LEU A 87 9.47 3.96 -9.15
N GLY A 88 10.57 3.24 -9.10
CA GLY A 88 11.80 3.71 -8.48
C GLY A 88 12.45 4.84 -9.29
N SER A 89 13.48 5.47 -8.74
CA SER A 89 14.31 6.43 -9.46
C SER A 89 15.18 5.76 -10.51
N ASP A 90 15.45 4.49 -10.35
CA ASP A 90 16.31 3.66 -11.21
C ASP A 90 15.52 2.41 -11.68
N HIS A 91 14.57 2.64 -12.55
CA HIS A 91 13.70 1.62 -13.12
C HIS A 91 14.23 1.11 -14.47
N SER A 92 13.86 -0.11 -14.84
CA SER A 92 14.22 -0.69 -16.12
C SER A 92 13.66 0.11 -17.29
N ALA A 93 14.42 0.21 -18.38
CA ALA A 93 13.96 0.88 -19.59
C ALA A 93 12.68 0.22 -20.10
N GLY A 94 11.67 1.03 -20.40
CA GLY A 94 10.38 0.56 -20.90
C GLY A 94 9.33 0.28 -19.82
N THR A 95 9.69 0.21 -18.54
CA THR A 95 8.69 0.12 -17.47
C THR A 95 7.95 1.43 -17.29
N LYS A 96 6.67 1.36 -16.97
CA LYS A 96 5.81 2.55 -16.81
C LYS A 96 5.22 2.59 -15.41
N SER A 97 5.15 3.80 -14.84
CA SER A 97 4.32 4.04 -13.67
C SER A 97 2.86 4.06 -14.09
N LEU A 98 2.02 3.32 -13.39
CA LEU A 98 0.58 3.42 -13.56
C LEU A 98 0.02 4.67 -12.89
N GLY A 99 0.80 5.29 -11.97
CA GLY A 99 0.26 6.34 -11.13
C GLY A 99 -0.91 5.82 -10.27
N THR A 100 -1.95 6.62 -10.15
CA THR A 100 -3.18 6.22 -9.47
C THR A 100 -4.06 5.40 -10.43
N PHE A 101 -4.19 4.12 -10.20
CA PHE A 101 -4.95 3.22 -11.07
C PHE A 101 -6.31 2.77 -10.47
N VAL A 102 -6.57 3.09 -9.21
CA VAL A 102 -7.90 3.08 -8.59
C VAL A 102 -8.09 4.42 -7.90
N ASP A 103 -9.17 5.14 -8.23
CA ASP A 103 -9.44 6.50 -7.70
C ASP A 103 -10.93 6.83 -7.57
N ASN A 104 -11.81 5.88 -7.83
CA ASN A 104 -13.25 6.14 -7.96
C ASN A 104 -14.11 5.50 -6.88
N VAL A 105 -13.52 4.87 -5.88
CA VAL A 105 -14.27 4.20 -4.82
C VAL A 105 -14.41 5.13 -3.62
N LYS A 106 -15.65 5.50 -3.32
CA LYS A 106 -15.97 6.40 -2.22
C LYS A 106 -15.63 5.78 -0.87
N ILE A 107 -15.06 6.58 0.03
CA ILE A 107 -14.65 6.11 1.37
C ILE A 107 -15.85 5.68 2.22
N GLU A 108 -17.03 6.24 1.97
CA GLU A 108 -18.29 5.93 2.65
C GLU A 108 -18.68 4.45 2.54
N GLU A 109 -18.24 3.76 1.48
CA GLU A 109 -18.44 2.32 1.31
C GLU A 109 -17.67 1.46 2.34
N PHE A 110 -16.68 2.05 2.99
CA PHE A 110 -15.78 1.41 3.96
C PHE A 110 -16.04 1.83 5.41
N GLU A 111 -16.79 2.90 5.63
CA GLU A 111 -16.98 3.48 6.97
C GLU A 111 -17.78 2.55 7.89
N ASP A 112 -17.25 2.34 9.11
CA ASP A 112 -17.80 1.45 10.14
C ASP A 112 -17.99 -0.02 9.69
N GLU A 113 -17.40 -0.40 8.58
CA GLU A 113 -17.50 -1.72 7.97
C GLU A 113 -16.16 -2.45 7.98
N TRP A 114 -16.16 -3.71 8.38
CA TRP A 114 -15.02 -4.56 8.13
C TRP A 114 -14.95 -4.94 6.66
N VAL A 115 -13.79 -4.74 6.06
CA VAL A 115 -13.50 -5.18 4.71
C VAL A 115 -12.36 -6.20 4.70
N GLN A 116 -12.47 -7.18 3.83
CA GLN A 116 -11.41 -8.14 3.53
C GLN A 116 -10.60 -7.64 2.35
N VAL A 117 -9.29 -7.50 2.54
CA VAL A 117 -8.34 -7.23 1.47
C VAL A 117 -7.66 -8.54 1.07
N SER A 118 -7.55 -8.78 -0.22
CA SER A 118 -6.75 -9.86 -0.81
C SER A 118 -5.88 -9.29 -1.90
N GLU A 119 -4.58 -9.47 -1.76
CA GLU A 119 -3.57 -9.01 -2.72
C GLU A 119 -2.77 -10.21 -3.21
N GLU A 120 -2.47 -10.24 -4.50
CA GLU A 120 -1.49 -11.14 -5.11
C GLU A 120 -0.43 -10.29 -5.80
N VAL A 121 0.81 -10.48 -5.41
CA VAL A 121 1.95 -9.73 -5.95
C VAL A 121 2.99 -10.68 -6.51
N LYS A 122 3.33 -10.55 -7.79
CA LYS A 122 4.55 -11.14 -8.37
C LYS A 122 5.63 -10.09 -8.35
N TYR A 123 6.70 -10.35 -7.62
CA TYR A 123 7.83 -9.41 -7.45
C TYR A 123 8.84 -9.58 -8.58
N ASP A 124 8.77 -8.66 -9.54
CA ASP A 124 9.58 -8.70 -10.76
C ASP A 124 9.57 -7.31 -11.42
N HIS A 125 10.50 -7.02 -12.33
CA HIS A 125 10.38 -5.85 -13.23
C HIS A 125 9.22 -6.00 -14.23
N HIS A 126 8.83 -7.24 -14.53
CA HIS A 126 7.63 -7.62 -15.27
C HIS A 126 6.64 -8.34 -14.36
N GLY A 127 6.34 -7.73 -13.25
CA GLY A 127 5.52 -8.29 -12.18
C GLY A 127 4.01 -8.16 -12.43
N LYS A 128 3.28 -8.52 -11.40
CA LYS A 128 1.82 -8.47 -11.39
C LYS A 128 1.33 -7.97 -10.03
N TYR A 129 0.23 -7.25 -10.06
CA TYR A 129 -0.52 -6.91 -8.86
C TYR A 129 -2.00 -7.14 -9.08
N ARG A 130 -2.63 -7.93 -8.22
CA ARG A 130 -4.07 -8.12 -8.15
C ARG A 130 -4.56 -7.68 -6.78
N LEU A 131 -5.62 -6.89 -6.75
CA LEU A 131 -6.28 -6.43 -5.54
C LEU A 131 -7.77 -6.73 -5.61
N VAL A 132 -8.29 -7.38 -4.58
CA VAL A 132 -9.72 -7.51 -4.32
C VAL A 132 -10.03 -7.01 -2.92
N ILE A 133 -10.97 -6.09 -2.80
CA ILE A 133 -11.48 -5.63 -1.50
C ILE A 133 -12.98 -5.92 -1.45
N THR A 134 -13.40 -6.68 -0.45
CA THR A 134 -14.78 -7.11 -0.27
C THR A 134 -15.31 -6.64 1.08
N ARG A 135 -16.46 -6.01 1.11
CA ARG A 135 -17.17 -5.68 2.34
C ARG A 135 -17.76 -6.95 2.95
N ILE A 136 -17.40 -7.24 4.21
CA ILE A 136 -17.70 -8.55 4.82
C ILE A 136 -19.18 -8.71 5.07
N ARG A 137 -19.87 -7.66 5.50
CA ARG A 137 -21.29 -7.71 5.90
C ARG A 137 -22.21 -8.29 4.83
N ASP A 138 -21.98 -7.95 3.57
CA ASP A 138 -22.87 -8.29 2.46
C ASP A 138 -22.15 -8.93 1.26
N GLY A 139 -20.84 -9.15 1.36
CA GLY A 139 -20.05 -9.74 0.28
C GLY A 139 -19.86 -8.81 -0.92
N LYS A 140 -20.22 -7.51 -0.82
CA LYS A 140 -20.05 -6.56 -1.91
C LYS A 140 -18.57 -6.37 -2.24
N VAL A 141 -18.22 -6.65 -3.49
CA VAL A 141 -16.88 -6.33 -4.01
C VAL A 141 -16.80 -4.82 -4.27
N LEU A 142 -15.91 -4.15 -3.53
CA LEU A 142 -15.70 -2.71 -3.63
C LEU A 142 -14.59 -2.38 -4.62
N ILE A 143 -13.56 -3.20 -4.69
CA ILE A 143 -12.45 -3.10 -5.64
C ILE A 143 -12.14 -4.51 -6.16
N ASP A 144 -12.03 -4.65 -7.47
CA ASP A 144 -11.44 -5.79 -8.16
C ASP A 144 -10.59 -5.24 -9.31
N ASN A 145 -9.28 -5.29 -9.16
CA ASN A 145 -8.35 -4.72 -10.12
C ASN A 145 -7.14 -5.63 -10.31
N THR A 146 -6.73 -5.80 -11.54
CA THR A 146 -5.53 -6.57 -11.90
C THR A 146 -4.68 -5.73 -12.83
N GLN A 147 -3.40 -5.62 -12.47
CA GLN A 147 -2.37 -5.01 -13.29
C GLN A 147 -1.32 -6.06 -13.62
N ASN A 148 -1.07 -6.25 -14.89
CA ASN A 148 -0.04 -7.16 -15.39
C ASN A 148 1.10 -6.35 -15.99
N ASP A 149 2.29 -6.95 -16.02
CA ASP A 149 3.49 -6.35 -16.61
C ASP A 149 3.83 -4.97 -16.01
N ILE A 150 3.85 -4.92 -14.68
CA ILE A 150 4.24 -3.72 -13.92
C ILE A 150 5.50 -3.97 -13.10
N ASP A 151 6.29 -2.92 -12.90
CA ASP A 151 7.51 -3.01 -12.09
C ASP A 151 7.18 -3.03 -10.59
N THR A 152 7.22 -4.21 -10.00
CA THR A 152 6.98 -4.44 -8.56
C THR A 152 8.27 -4.60 -7.76
N TRP A 153 9.41 -4.32 -8.36
CA TRP A 153 10.72 -4.41 -7.72
C TRP A 153 11.41 -3.04 -7.62
N ARG A 154 12.56 -3.02 -6.95
CA ARG A 154 13.43 -1.84 -6.85
C ARG A 154 14.88 -2.25 -6.90
N LYS A 155 15.68 -1.52 -7.65
CA LYS A 155 17.13 -1.76 -7.74
C LYS A 155 17.81 -1.70 -6.38
N GLY A 156 18.63 -2.69 -6.09
CA GLY A 156 19.34 -2.80 -4.83
C GLY A 156 18.47 -3.13 -3.62
N ALA A 157 17.21 -3.47 -3.82
CA ALA A 157 16.35 -3.91 -2.73
C ALA A 157 16.74 -5.30 -2.25
N ILE A 158 16.74 -5.50 -0.95
CA ILE A 158 16.88 -6.83 -0.33
C ILE A 158 15.56 -7.59 -0.47
N ASN A 159 14.45 -6.91 -0.23
CA ASN A 159 13.08 -7.41 -0.34
C ASN A 159 12.09 -6.24 -0.38
N ILE A 160 10.82 -6.57 -0.60
CA ILE A 160 9.70 -5.64 -0.48
C ILE A 160 8.96 -5.93 0.82
N ARG A 161 8.96 -4.98 1.74
CA ARG A 161 8.28 -5.08 3.04
C ARG A 161 6.82 -4.68 2.94
N ASN A 162 6.00 -5.38 3.70
CA ASN A 162 4.61 -5.03 3.90
C ASN A 162 4.48 -4.10 5.13
N LYS A 163 3.76 -3.00 4.97
CA LYS A 163 3.48 -2.05 6.03
C LYS A 163 1.99 -1.78 6.10
N PHE A 164 1.44 -1.76 7.31
CA PHE A 164 0.01 -1.59 7.59
C PHE A 164 -0.17 -0.57 8.71
N GLY A 165 -1.15 0.31 8.59
CA GLY A 165 -1.42 1.35 9.58
C GLY A 165 -1.62 2.70 8.92
N ILE A 166 -1.49 3.78 9.67
CA ILE A 166 -1.67 5.14 9.16
C ILE A 166 -0.30 5.80 8.96
N TYR A 167 0.00 6.18 7.72
CA TYR A 167 1.09 7.08 7.40
C TYR A 167 0.56 8.21 6.51
N ARG A 168 0.46 9.41 7.08
CA ARG A 168 -0.15 10.54 6.38
C ARG A 168 0.65 11.83 6.54
N SER A 169 0.51 12.72 5.56
CA SER A 169 0.98 14.09 5.68
C SER A 169 -0.01 14.91 6.52
N TYR A 170 0.48 16.02 7.06
CA TYR A 170 -0.39 17.02 7.70
C TYR A 170 -1.13 17.92 6.69
N GLY A 171 -0.93 17.70 5.39
CA GLY A 171 -1.66 18.39 4.32
C GLY A 171 -1.19 19.83 4.03
N GLY A 172 -0.26 20.36 4.79
CA GLY A 172 0.28 21.71 4.63
C GLY A 172 1.77 21.73 4.29
N SER A 173 2.32 22.92 4.18
CA SER A 173 3.77 23.13 4.14
C SER A 173 4.42 22.64 5.44
N ARG A 174 5.73 22.39 5.44
CA ARG A 174 6.46 21.88 6.59
C ARG A 174 6.07 22.63 7.89
N GLY A 175 5.59 21.85 8.86
CA GLY A 175 5.19 22.40 10.17
C GLY A 175 3.78 23.00 10.27
N GLN A 176 3.02 23.01 9.19
CA GLN A 176 1.63 23.45 9.21
C GLN A 176 0.69 22.25 9.19
N ILE A 177 -0.09 22.12 10.25
CA ILE A 177 -1.21 21.20 10.32
C ILE A 177 -2.40 21.91 9.68
N THR A 178 -3.00 21.32 8.64
CA THR A 178 -4.23 21.88 8.11
C THR A 178 -5.39 21.64 9.08
N ASN A 179 -6.28 22.60 9.21
CA ASN A 179 -7.41 22.57 10.16
C ASN A 179 -8.40 21.41 9.96
N ASN A 180 -8.19 20.62 8.93
CA ASN A 180 -9.09 19.52 8.54
C ASN A 180 -8.59 18.14 8.96
N ILE A 181 -7.38 18.03 9.52
CA ILE A 181 -6.87 16.80 10.09
C ILE A 181 -7.29 16.70 11.54
N LYS A 182 -7.86 15.55 11.89
CA LYS A 182 -8.19 15.17 13.28
C LYS A 182 -7.50 13.85 13.61
N ASP A 183 -7.56 13.46 14.88
CA ASP A 183 -7.12 12.12 15.27
C ASP A 183 -7.99 11.08 14.61
N GLU A 184 -7.35 10.09 14.00
CA GLU A 184 -8.00 9.01 13.29
C GLU A 184 -7.48 7.65 13.76
N THR A 185 -8.35 6.66 13.68
CA THR A 185 -8.02 5.27 13.96
C THR A 185 -8.25 4.40 12.75
N ILE A 186 -7.55 3.28 12.70
CA ILE A 186 -7.81 2.17 11.80
C ILE A 186 -7.73 0.89 12.61
N ASP A 187 -8.74 0.07 12.53
CA ASP A 187 -8.72 -1.29 13.08
C ASP A 187 -8.15 -2.23 12.01
N LEU A 188 -7.23 -3.09 12.40
CA LEU A 188 -6.55 -4.06 11.53
C LEU A 188 -6.67 -5.44 12.14
N ALA A 189 -6.93 -6.46 11.33
CA ALA A 189 -7.11 -7.84 11.80
C ALA A 189 -6.75 -8.89 10.74
N ASP A 190 -6.61 -10.13 11.20
CA ASP A 190 -6.58 -11.36 10.42
C ASP A 190 -5.53 -11.36 9.29
N PHE A 191 -4.29 -11.04 9.63
CA PHE A 191 -3.19 -11.06 8.67
C PHE A 191 -2.77 -12.48 8.31
N VAL A 192 -2.79 -12.78 7.02
CA VAL A 192 -2.26 -14.01 6.44
C VAL A 192 -1.36 -13.63 5.27
N ILE A 193 -0.10 -14.04 5.32
CA ILE A 193 0.89 -13.79 4.27
C ILE A 193 1.55 -15.12 3.95
N TYR A 194 1.54 -15.51 2.68
CA TYR A 194 2.20 -16.73 2.23
C TYR A 194 2.71 -16.62 0.79
N GLU A 195 3.74 -17.37 0.49
CA GLU A 195 4.29 -17.51 -0.86
C GLU A 195 3.39 -18.43 -1.68
N LYS A 196 3.07 -18.03 -2.90
CA LYS A 196 2.26 -18.83 -3.82
C LYS A 196 3.10 -19.81 -4.63
N ASP A 197 4.28 -19.36 -5.07
CA ASP A 197 5.23 -20.14 -5.85
C ASP A 197 6.54 -20.31 -5.07
N THR A 198 6.99 -21.55 -4.91
CA THR A 198 8.18 -21.90 -4.16
C THR A 198 9.45 -22.02 -5.02
N ASN A 199 9.36 -21.79 -6.32
CA ASN A 199 10.52 -21.80 -7.24
C ASN A 199 10.87 -20.36 -7.64
N PRO A 200 11.73 -19.67 -6.89
CA PRO A 200 12.30 -18.43 -7.35
C PRO A 200 13.17 -18.71 -8.57
N SER A 201 12.91 -18.02 -9.67
CA SER A 201 13.87 -18.00 -10.77
C SER A 201 15.19 -17.46 -10.23
N PRO A 202 16.33 -18.09 -10.49
CA PRO A 202 17.62 -17.55 -10.08
C PRO A 202 17.80 -16.21 -10.79
N ALA A 203 17.66 -15.16 -10.03
CA ALA A 203 17.65 -13.82 -10.57
C ALA A 203 19.05 -13.26 -10.69
N ALA A 204 19.28 -12.61 -11.81
CA ALA A 204 20.31 -11.60 -11.89
C ALA A 204 19.88 -10.42 -10.99
N HIS A 205 20.54 -10.29 -9.87
CA HIS A 205 20.46 -9.11 -9.01
C HIS A 205 21.42 -8.06 -9.56
N ASP A 206 21.04 -7.37 -10.62
CA ASP A 206 21.78 -6.20 -11.11
C ASP A 206 21.19 -4.90 -10.58
#